data_1da240a81d0cf507f0147bf594f17a62
#
_entry.id   1da240a81d0cf507f0147bf594f17a62
#
_cell.length_a   1.000
_cell.length_b   1.000
_cell.length_c   1.000
_cell.angle_alpha   90.00
_cell.angle_beta   90.00
_cell.angle_gamma   90.00
#
_symmetry.space_group_name_H-M   'P 1'
#
loop_
_entity.id
_entity.type
_entity.pdbx_description
1 polymer ?
#
loop_
_entity_poly.entity_id
_entity_poly.type
_entity_poly.pdbx_seq_one_letter_code
_entity_poly.pdbx_strand_id
1 'polypeptide(L)'
;MNPKLKDAFDKTVSLFKNDPRVVAGYHFGSVGTSREDEFSDVDPIFLIKPEEFVEFDRGLKQLFEQEVAKSVLWWPERWIWAFESSGNINIPRNYAIFFEVDGDLIQYDINIMIAPQKGRIKVSRDQFIFDKIDILEIATEHPLPALDKRKLVWNIEMYWIYVYIHTKYIKRRDIFKLLYVQQELFHEHLEVLRYLGSNADEYWWPLTAKKVEKKENLLKYWTQPNVDLITKALQEQILQFSSDARLACDKCQVEYPEKFEALVMGHLKKNGIM
;
A
#
# COMPACT_ATOMS: atom_id res chain seq x y z
N MET A 1 -14.88 -13.50 -5.01
CA MET A 1 -14.31 -13.25 -6.38
C MET A 1 -15.40 -13.39 -7.45
N ASN A 2 -15.41 -12.48 -8.44
CA ASN A 2 -16.29 -12.58 -9.61
C ASN A 2 -16.02 -13.88 -10.40
N PRO A 3 -17.05 -14.68 -10.78
CA PRO A 3 -16.87 -15.95 -11.50
C PRO A 3 -16.13 -15.81 -12.85
N LYS A 4 -16.34 -14.70 -13.58
CA LYS A 4 -15.66 -14.44 -14.86
C LYS A 4 -14.18 -14.12 -14.67
N LEU A 5 -13.86 -13.39 -13.60
CA LEU A 5 -12.46 -13.15 -13.20
C LEU A 5 -11.77 -14.44 -12.76
N LYS A 6 -12.50 -15.31 -12.02
CA LYS A 6 -11.99 -16.62 -11.63
C LYS A 6 -11.67 -17.51 -12.83
N ASP A 7 -12.53 -17.53 -13.86
CA ASP A 7 -12.27 -18.31 -15.09
C ASP A 7 -10.99 -17.82 -15.80
N ALA A 8 -10.81 -16.48 -15.93
CA ALA A 8 -9.60 -15.91 -16.51
C ALA A 8 -8.34 -16.24 -15.68
N PHE A 9 -8.46 -16.20 -14.35
CA PHE A 9 -7.39 -16.58 -13.44
C PHE A 9 -7.02 -18.07 -13.58
N ASP A 10 -8.00 -18.98 -13.56
CA ASP A 10 -7.77 -20.41 -13.68
C ASP A 10 -7.10 -20.78 -15.02
N LYS A 11 -7.51 -20.13 -16.13
CA LYS A 11 -6.86 -20.25 -17.44
C LYS A 11 -5.42 -19.76 -17.40
N THR A 12 -5.16 -18.58 -16.81
CA THR A 12 -3.82 -18.04 -16.67
C THR A 12 -2.92 -18.97 -15.85
N VAL A 13 -3.40 -19.48 -14.73
CA VAL A 13 -2.67 -20.44 -13.88
C VAL A 13 -2.34 -21.72 -14.66
N SER A 14 -3.31 -22.28 -15.39
CA SER A 14 -3.09 -23.47 -16.22
C SER A 14 -2.02 -23.22 -17.29
N LEU A 15 -2.12 -22.10 -17.99
CA LEU A 15 -1.18 -21.69 -19.01
C LEU A 15 0.24 -21.55 -18.47
N PHE A 16 0.40 -20.79 -17.37
CA PHE A 16 1.72 -20.53 -16.79
C PHE A 16 2.32 -21.73 -16.06
N LYS A 17 1.47 -22.58 -15.48
CA LYS A 17 1.94 -23.85 -14.94
C LYS A 17 2.54 -24.78 -15.99
N ASN A 18 2.09 -24.69 -17.24
CA ASN A 18 2.62 -25.47 -18.36
C ASN A 18 3.77 -24.78 -19.11
N ASP A 19 3.96 -23.49 -18.93
CA ASP A 19 5.06 -22.74 -19.56
C ASP A 19 6.39 -23.01 -18.82
N PRO A 20 7.44 -23.54 -19.49
CA PRO A 20 8.72 -23.86 -18.85
C PRO A 20 9.50 -22.64 -18.36
N ARG A 21 9.15 -21.45 -18.83
CA ARG A 21 9.75 -20.16 -18.40
C ARG A 21 9.25 -19.69 -17.06
N VAL A 22 8.03 -20.08 -16.66
CA VAL A 22 7.40 -19.72 -15.38
C VAL A 22 7.72 -20.81 -14.35
N VAL A 23 8.34 -20.44 -13.26
CA VAL A 23 8.82 -21.41 -12.25
C VAL A 23 7.94 -21.52 -11.01
N ALA A 24 7.24 -20.46 -10.63
CA ALA A 24 6.32 -20.48 -9.49
C ALA A 24 5.25 -19.38 -9.64
N GLY A 25 4.18 -19.48 -8.85
CA GLY A 25 3.14 -18.49 -8.74
C GLY A 25 2.54 -18.44 -7.33
N TYR A 26 2.20 -17.26 -6.86
CA TYR A 26 1.55 -17.04 -5.59
C TYR A 26 0.65 -15.79 -5.63
N HIS A 27 -0.34 -15.72 -4.73
CA HIS A 27 -1.23 -14.57 -4.61
C HIS A 27 -0.59 -13.44 -3.80
N PHE A 28 -0.90 -12.22 -4.19
CA PHE A 28 -0.72 -11.02 -3.42
C PHE A 28 -2.11 -10.40 -3.14
N GLY A 29 -2.24 -9.58 -2.09
CA GLY A 29 -3.51 -8.87 -1.82
C GLY A 29 -4.53 -9.66 -0.99
N SER A 30 -5.83 -9.47 -1.29
CA SER A 30 -6.94 -10.02 -0.51
C SER A 30 -7.27 -11.47 -0.84
N VAL A 31 -7.02 -11.91 -2.07
CA VAL A 31 -7.23 -13.30 -2.51
C VAL A 31 -6.25 -14.23 -1.82
N GLY A 32 -6.73 -15.41 -1.41
CA GLY A 32 -5.97 -16.31 -0.56
C GLY A 32 -5.88 -15.85 0.89
N THR A 33 -6.70 -14.88 1.29
CA THR A 33 -6.91 -14.49 2.68
C THR A 33 -8.40 -14.64 3.02
N SER A 34 -8.75 -14.77 4.29
CA SER A 34 -10.16 -14.85 4.75
C SER A 34 -10.99 -13.59 4.49
N ARG A 35 -10.51 -12.65 3.65
CA ARG A 35 -11.12 -11.34 3.34
C ARG A 35 -11.66 -11.26 1.91
N GLU A 36 -11.61 -12.35 1.17
CA GLU A 36 -12.11 -12.40 -0.20
C GLU A 36 -13.64 -12.23 -0.25
N ASP A 37 -14.12 -11.34 -1.12
CA ASP A 37 -15.52 -11.11 -1.42
C ASP A 37 -15.76 -11.05 -2.94
N GLU A 38 -17.00 -10.76 -3.35
CA GLU A 38 -17.37 -10.67 -4.77
C GLU A 38 -16.69 -9.49 -5.51
N PHE A 39 -16.18 -8.50 -4.79
CA PHE A 39 -15.47 -7.33 -5.33
C PHE A 39 -13.95 -7.47 -5.25
N SER A 40 -13.44 -8.60 -4.76
CA SER A 40 -12.01 -8.81 -4.63
C SER A 40 -11.35 -8.96 -5.99
N ASP A 41 -10.28 -8.18 -6.20
CA ASP A 41 -9.35 -8.31 -7.31
C ASP A 41 -8.50 -9.57 -7.13
N VAL A 42 -7.88 -10.02 -8.21
CA VAL A 42 -6.90 -11.11 -8.19
C VAL A 42 -5.57 -10.56 -8.65
N ASP A 43 -4.59 -10.61 -7.76
CA ASP A 43 -3.24 -10.10 -7.96
C ASP A 43 -2.20 -11.23 -7.88
N PRO A 44 -2.16 -12.18 -8.83
CA PRO A 44 -1.14 -13.21 -8.81
C PRO A 44 0.22 -12.62 -9.17
N ILE A 45 1.25 -13.15 -8.52
CA ILE A 45 2.64 -12.91 -8.89
C ILE A 45 3.20 -14.19 -9.46
N PHE A 46 3.75 -14.11 -10.67
CA PHE A 46 4.42 -15.23 -11.34
C PHE A 46 5.91 -14.98 -11.44
N LEU A 47 6.68 -15.97 -11.07
CA LEU A 47 8.14 -15.95 -11.08
C LEU A 47 8.64 -16.54 -12.40
N ILE A 48 9.41 -15.73 -13.12
CA ILE A 48 9.95 -16.05 -14.43
C ILE A 48 11.45 -16.31 -14.31
N LYS A 49 11.98 -17.28 -15.05
CA LYS A 49 13.42 -17.52 -15.15
C LYS A 49 14.14 -16.23 -15.56
N PRO A 50 15.27 -15.87 -14.92
CA PRO A 50 15.98 -14.62 -15.22
C PRO A 50 16.29 -14.43 -16.71
N GLU A 51 16.77 -15.47 -17.36
CA GLU A 51 17.16 -15.49 -18.78
C GLU A 51 16.00 -15.33 -19.75
N GLU A 52 14.79 -15.68 -19.31
CA GLU A 52 13.56 -15.66 -20.12
C GLU A 52 12.68 -14.44 -19.88
N PHE A 53 12.99 -13.64 -18.84
CA PHE A 53 12.09 -12.61 -18.34
C PHE A 53 11.71 -11.57 -19.40
N VAL A 54 12.69 -11.05 -20.13
CA VAL A 54 12.48 -9.98 -21.11
C VAL A 54 11.65 -10.46 -22.28
N GLU A 55 11.91 -11.68 -22.77
CA GLU A 55 11.16 -12.27 -23.87
C GLU A 55 9.74 -12.65 -23.44
N PHE A 56 9.60 -13.25 -22.24
CA PHE A 56 8.30 -13.55 -21.66
C PHE A 56 7.44 -12.30 -21.53
N ASP A 57 7.99 -11.24 -20.97
CA ASP A 57 7.30 -9.96 -20.77
C ASP A 57 6.82 -9.35 -22.09
N ARG A 58 7.67 -9.35 -23.12
CA ARG A 58 7.30 -8.85 -24.46
C ARG A 58 6.16 -9.65 -25.11
N GLY A 59 6.13 -10.95 -24.88
CA GLY A 59 5.11 -11.86 -25.40
C GLY A 59 3.84 -11.97 -24.55
N LEU A 60 3.85 -11.47 -23.32
CA LEU A 60 2.80 -11.71 -22.33
C LEU A 60 1.42 -11.28 -22.79
N LYS A 61 1.30 -10.08 -23.36
CA LYS A 61 0.02 -9.56 -23.87
C LYS A 61 -0.55 -10.48 -24.95
N GLN A 62 0.26 -10.82 -25.95
CA GLN A 62 -0.17 -11.70 -27.03
C GLN A 62 -0.59 -13.06 -26.53
N LEU A 63 0.16 -13.64 -25.60
CA LEU A 63 -0.12 -14.93 -24.98
C LEU A 63 -1.46 -14.90 -24.23
N PHE A 64 -1.69 -13.85 -23.42
CA PHE A 64 -2.94 -13.68 -22.70
C PHE A 64 -4.13 -13.52 -23.65
N GLU A 65 -4.00 -12.70 -24.70
CA GLU A 65 -5.08 -12.46 -25.66
C GLU A 65 -5.44 -13.68 -26.51
N GLN A 66 -4.50 -14.57 -26.74
CA GLN A 66 -4.73 -15.83 -27.45
C GLN A 66 -5.38 -16.92 -26.58
N GLU A 67 -5.00 -17.02 -25.33
CA GLU A 67 -5.32 -18.18 -24.49
C GLU A 67 -6.33 -17.89 -23.38
N VAL A 68 -6.48 -16.62 -22.98
CA VAL A 68 -7.33 -16.24 -21.82
C VAL A 68 -8.50 -15.37 -22.24
N ALA A 69 -8.23 -14.13 -22.65
CA ALA A 69 -9.26 -13.18 -23.07
C ALA A 69 -8.65 -12.04 -23.89
N LYS A 70 -9.41 -11.52 -24.86
CA LYS A 70 -9.00 -10.36 -25.64
C LYS A 70 -9.09 -9.09 -24.79
N SER A 71 -7.97 -8.38 -24.61
CA SER A 71 -7.95 -7.16 -23.81
C SER A 71 -8.59 -5.98 -24.53
N VAL A 72 -9.41 -5.22 -23.82
CA VAL A 72 -9.89 -3.88 -24.20
C VAL A 72 -8.83 -2.83 -23.87
N LEU A 73 -8.18 -3.00 -22.70
CA LEU A 73 -7.07 -2.17 -22.26
C LEU A 73 -6.02 -3.07 -21.63
N TRP A 74 -4.79 -2.87 -22.01
CA TRP A 74 -3.60 -3.45 -21.39
C TRP A 74 -2.76 -2.30 -20.85
N TRP A 75 -2.75 -2.10 -19.55
CA TRP A 75 -2.16 -0.92 -18.94
C TRP A 75 -0.99 -1.28 -18.01
N PRO A 76 0.24 -0.84 -18.35
CA PRO A 76 1.39 -1.02 -17.47
C PRO A 76 1.32 -0.04 -16.28
N GLU A 77 1.63 -0.50 -15.08
CA GLU A 77 1.72 0.34 -13.90
C GLU A 77 2.85 1.37 -13.99
N ARG A 78 2.73 2.50 -13.29
CA ARG A 78 3.65 3.65 -13.40
C ARG A 78 5.11 3.31 -13.13
N TRP A 79 5.38 2.40 -12.20
CA TRP A 79 6.74 2.03 -11.83
C TRP A 79 7.50 1.23 -12.91
N ILE A 80 6.82 0.69 -13.91
CA ILE A 80 7.45 0.11 -15.09
C ILE A 80 8.24 1.16 -15.85
N TRP A 81 7.72 2.38 -15.97
CA TRP A 81 8.43 3.49 -16.62
C TRP A 81 9.71 3.86 -15.87
N ALA A 82 9.68 3.86 -14.54
CA ALA A 82 10.85 4.05 -13.72
C ALA A 82 11.88 2.91 -13.89
N PHE A 83 11.38 1.68 -14.10
CA PHE A 83 12.22 0.52 -14.39
C PHE A 83 12.97 0.66 -15.72
N GLU A 84 12.28 0.99 -16.80
CA GLU A 84 12.91 1.15 -18.13
C GLU A 84 13.97 2.25 -18.13
N SER A 85 13.73 3.33 -17.40
CA SER A 85 14.69 4.43 -17.26
C SER A 85 15.86 4.10 -16.33
N SER A 86 15.68 3.27 -15.32
CA SER A 86 16.73 2.89 -14.36
C SER A 86 17.54 1.67 -14.73
N GLY A 87 17.06 0.86 -15.71
CA GLY A 87 17.65 -0.44 -16.06
C GLY A 87 17.57 -1.51 -14.96
N ASN A 88 16.76 -1.29 -13.90
CA ASN A 88 16.64 -2.22 -12.79
C ASN A 88 15.65 -3.36 -13.10
N ILE A 89 16.16 -4.52 -13.49
CA ILE A 89 15.39 -5.72 -13.85
C ILE A 89 14.76 -6.46 -12.66
N ASN A 90 15.05 -6.06 -11.42
CA ASN A 90 14.53 -6.72 -10.21
C ASN A 90 13.19 -6.14 -9.74
N ILE A 91 12.68 -5.10 -10.40
CA ILE A 91 11.38 -4.53 -10.07
C ILE A 91 10.29 -5.40 -10.71
N PRO A 92 9.28 -5.85 -9.94
CA PRO A 92 8.12 -6.56 -10.48
C PRO A 92 7.45 -5.73 -11.57
N ARG A 93 6.93 -6.37 -12.61
CA ARG A 93 6.09 -5.74 -13.62
C ARG A 93 4.64 -6.08 -13.35
N ASN A 94 3.83 -5.06 -13.31
CA ASN A 94 2.41 -5.16 -13.03
C ASN A 94 1.61 -4.65 -14.23
N TYR A 95 0.62 -5.42 -14.65
CA TYR A 95 -0.29 -5.09 -15.74
C TYR A 95 -1.72 -5.15 -15.26
N ALA A 96 -2.42 -4.01 -15.33
CA ALA A 96 -3.86 -3.97 -15.17
C ALA A 96 -4.51 -4.25 -16.53
N ILE A 97 -5.20 -5.37 -16.64
CA ILE A 97 -5.80 -5.86 -17.88
C ILE A 97 -7.30 -5.74 -17.78
N PHE A 98 -7.89 -5.01 -18.71
CA PHE A 98 -9.34 -4.92 -18.79
C PHE A 98 -9.83 -5.68 -20.02
N PHE A 99 -10.83 -6.54 -19.84
CA PHE A 99 -11.47 -7.30 -20.91
C PHE A 99 -12.98 -7.42 -20.66
N GLU A 100 -13.72 -7.70 -21.70
CA GLU A 100 -15.18 -7.81 -21.66
C GLU A 100 -15.61 -9.27 -21.78
N VAL A 101 -16.51 -9.70 -20.90
CA VAL A 101 -17.19 -11.01 -20.98
C VAL A 101 -18.68 -10.82 -20.73
N ASP A 102 -19.50 -11.17 -21.73
CA ASP A 102 -20.96 -11.06 -21.69
C ASP A 102 -21.49 -9.67 -21.25
N GLY A 103 -20.85 -8.61 -21.73
CA GLY A 103 -21.20 -7.22 -21.43
C GLY A 103 -20.67 -6.68 -20.11
N ASP A 104 -19.97 -7.48 -19.30
CA ASP A 104 -19.30 -7.04 -18.08
C ASP A 104 -17.84 -6.71 -18.37
N LEU A 105 -17.39 -5.54 -17.88
CA LEU A 105 -15.98 -5.16 -17.89
C LEU A 105 -15.30 -5.77 -16.67
N ILE A 106 -14.25 -6.58 -16.91
CA ILE A 106 -13.49 -7.27 -15.88
C ILE A 106 -12.08 -6.68 -15.81
N GLN A 107 -11.61 -6.38 -14.61
CA GLN A 107 -10.21 -6.06 -14.33
C GLN A 107 -9.49 -7.30 -13.82
N TYR A 108 -8.29 -7.54 -14.33
CA TYR A 108 -7.38 -8.59 -13.88
C TYR A 108 -5.95 -8.05 -13.84
N ASP A 109 -5.32 -8.13 -12.68
CA ASP A 109 -3.96 -7.65 -12.48
C ASP A 109 -2.99 -8.83 -12.53
N ILE A 110 -2.01 -8.78 -13.42
CA ILE A 110 -0.95 -9.79 -13.53
C ILE A 110 0.38 -9.16 -13.14
N ASN A 111 1.03 -9.77 -12.16
CA ASN A 111 2.37 -9.40 -11.75
C ASN A 111 3.37 -10.45 -12.22
N ILE A 112 4.47 -10.04 -12.83
CA ILE A 112 5.59 -10.90 -13.15
C ILE A 112 6.87 -10.39 -12.48
N MET A 113 7.68 -11.31 -11.97
CA MET A 113 8.95 -11.01 -11.32
C MET A 113 10.01 -11.98 -11.81
N ILE A 114 11.27 -11.54 -11.78
CA ILE A 114 12.40 -12.45 -11.95
C ILE A 114 12.48 -13.37 -10.72
N ALA A 115 12.57 -14.67 -10.99
CA ALA A 115 12.81 -15.65 -9.92
C ALA A 115 14.12 -15.35 -9.20
N PRO A 116 14.15 -15.28 -7.87
CA PRO A 116 15.37 -15.02 -7.13
C PRO A 116 16.40 -16.16 -7.35
N GLN A 117 17.64 -15.78 -7.60
CA GLN A 117 18.74 -16.74 -7.78
C GLN A 117 19.20 -17.38 -6.45
N LYS A 118 18.89 -16.74 -5.32
CA LYS A 118 19.24 -17.19 -3.98
C LYS A 118 18.11 -16.90 -3.01
N GLY A 119 17.92 -17.82 -2.07
CA GLY A 119 16.86 -17.71 -1.06
C GLY A 119 15.50 -18.18 -1.56
N ARG A 120 14.54 -18.24 -0.64
CA ARG A 120 13.15 -18.61 -0.90
C ARG A 120 12.23 -17.41 -0.58
N ILE A 121 11.12 -17.35 -1.27
CA ILE A 121 10.07 -16.36 -0.99
C ILE A 121 9.10 -17.00 0.00
N LYS A 122 8.89 -16.32 1.14
CA LYS A 122 7.92 -16.76 2.14
C LYS A 122 6.51 -16.37 1.71
N VAL A 123 5.62 -17.36 1.67
CA VAL A 123 4.20 -17.19 1.33
C VAL A 123 3.34 -17.92 2.37
N SER A 124 2.13 -17.48 2.62
CA SER A 124 1.17 -18.27 3.38
C SER A 124 0.64 -19.42 2.53
N ARG A 125 0.06 -20.44 3.18
CA ARG A 125 -0.55 -21.58 2.47
C ARG A 125 -1.65 -21.10 1.50
N ASP A 126 -2.44 -20.12 1.90
CA ASP A 126 -3.55 -19.58 1.11
C ASP A 126 -3.09 -18.72 -0.07
N GLN A 127 -1.86 -18.18 -0.01
CA GLN A 127 -1.25 -17.47 -1.12
C GLN A 127 -0.61 -18.38 -2.16
N PHE A 128 -0.35 -19.64 -1.83
CA PHE A 128 0.36 -20.57 -2.72
C PHE A 128 -0.50 -20.96 -3.92
N ILE A 129 0.05 -20.82 -5.14
CA ILE A 129 -0.58 -21.29 -6.38
C ILE A 129 0.14 -22.54 -6.91
N PHE A 130 1.41 -22.41 -7.24
CA PHE A 130 2.28 -23.53 -7.63
C PHE A 130 3.76 -23.19 -7.50
N ASP A 131 4.60 -24.23 -7.42
CA ASP A 131 6.06 -24.11 -7.38
C ASP A 131 6.68 -25.30 -8.09
N LYS A 132 7.53 -25.09 -9.11
CA LYS A 132 8.17 -26.13 -9.91
C LYS A 132 9.62 -26.41 -9.48
N ILE A 133 10.24 -25.49 -8.72
CA ILE A 133 11.68 -25.54 -8.41
C ILE A 133 11.99 -25.36 -6.92
N ASP A 134 10.98 -25.45 -6.04
CA ASP A 134 11.11 -25.31 -4.59
C ASP A 134 11.67 -23.93 -4.17
N ILE A 135 11.13 -22.87 -4.79
CA ILE A 135 11.53 -21.48 -4.52
C ILE A 135 10.60 -20.77 -3.54
N LEU A 136 9.39 -21.31 -3.30
CA LEU A 136 8.45 -20.82 -2.32
C LEU A 136 8.59 -21.58 -0.99
N GLU A 137 8.61 -20.86 0.11
CA GLU A 137 8.58 -21.42 1.46
C GLU A 137 7.23 -21.09 2.09
N ILE A 138 6.44 -22.13 2.39
CA ILE A 138 5.18 -21.93 3.10
C ILE A 138 5.48 -21.60 4.55
N ALA A 139 5.30 -20.34 4.93
CA ALA A 139 5.46 -19.86 6.29
C ALA A 139 4.22 -20.22 7.11
N THR A 140 4.43 -20.79 8.29
CA THR A 140 3.36 -21.07 9.27
C THR A 140 2.88 -19.80 9.96
N GLU A 141 3.75 -18.79 10.06
CA GLU A 141 3.47 -17.45 10.55
C GLU A 141 4.30 -16.45 9.76
N HIS A 142 3.71 -15.35 9.36
CA HIS A 142 4.48 -14.20 8.88
C HIS A 142 4.95 -13.41 10.11
N PRO A 143 6.26 -13.43 10.44
CA PRO A 143 6.75 -12.54 11.47
C PRO A 143 6.51 -11.11 10.99
N LEU A 144 5.67 -10.39 11.72
CA LEU A 144 5.48 -8.97 11.45
C LEU A 144 6.82 -8.27 11.62
N PRO A 145 7.24 -7.41 10.69
CA PRO A 145 8.48 -6.67 10.84
C PRO A 145 8.43 -5.86 12.13
N ALA A 146 9.51 -5.87 12.88
CA ALA A 146 9.64 -5.05 14.07
C ALA A 146 9.50 -3.57 13.69
N LEU A 147 8.61 -2.86 14.36
CA LEU A 147 8.43 -1.43 14.13
C LEU A 147 9.72 -0.68 14.50
N ASP A 148 10.25 0.12 13.57
CA ASP A 148 11.47 0.90 13.80
C ASP A 148 11.17 2.11 14.71
N LYS A 149 11.74 2.11 15.91
CA LYS A 149 11.59 3.20 16.88
C LYS A 149 12.04 4.57 16.32
N ARG A 150 13.01 4.61 15.44
CA ARG A 150 13.47 5.85 14.79
C ARG A 150 12.41 6.39 13.84
N LYS A 151 11.70 5.49 13.15
CA LYS A 151 10.58 5.87 12.29
C LYS A 151 9.43 6.47 13.09
N LEU A 152 9.15 5.95 14.31
CA LEU A 152 8.15 6.55 15.19
C LEU A 152 8.49 8.00 15.53
N VAL A 153 9.73 8.26 15.98
CA VAL A 153 10.18 9.63 16.31
C VAL A 153 10.09 10.53 15.08
N TRP A 154 10.56 10.05 13.93
CA TRP A 154 10.51 10.79 12.68
C TRP A 154 9.07 11.17 12.27
N ASN A 155 8.11 10.23 12.36
CA ASN A 155 6.70 10.50 12.04
C ASN A 155 6.10 11.54 12.99
N ILE A 156 6.44 11.49 14.29
CA ILE A 156 5.99 12.48 15.27
C ILE A 156 6.55 13.87 14.95
N GLU A 157 7.83 13.97 14.64
CA GLU A 157 8.47 15.22 14.26
C GLU A 157 7.88 15.78 12.96
N MET A 158 7.65 14.93 11.94
CA MET A 158 7.03 15.31 10.68
C MET A 158 5.61 15.81 10.87
N TYR A 159 4.82 15.17 11.73
CA TYR A 159 3.50 15.67 12.08
C TYR A 159 3.56 17.11 12.60
N TRP A 160 4.44 17.40 13.55
CA TRP A 160 4.59 18.73 14.11
C TRP A 160 5.14 19.75 13.10
N ILE A 161 6.00 19.33 12.18
CA ILE A 161 6.42 20.18 11.06
C ILE A 161 5.23 20.53 10.18
N TYR A 162 4.38 19.57 9.82
CA TYR A 162 3.18 19.84 9.03
C TYR A 162 2.17 20.73 9.77
N VAL A 163 1.99 20.56 11.07
CA VAL A 163 1.17 21.46 11.91
C VAL A 163 1.70 22.91 11.84
N TYR A 164 3.02 23.09 11.96
CA TYR A 164 3.64 24.40 11.78
C TYR A 164 3.37 25.00 10.39
N ILE A 165 3.51 24.19 9.34
CA ILE A 165 3.29 24.62 7.96
C ILE A 165 1.82 25.01 7.72
N HIS A 166 0.85 24.38 8.37
CA HIS A 166 -0.57 24.76 8.31
C HIS A 166 -0.80 26.24 8.60
N THR A 167 -0.12 26.80 9.59
CA THR A 167 -0.24 28.23 9.94
C THR A 167 -0.11 29.12 8.72
N LYS A 168 0.89 28.87 7.90
CA LYS A 168 1.15 29.64 6.68
C LYS A 168 -0.01 29.53 5.68
N TYR A 169 -0.54 28.34 5.48
CA TYR A 169 -1.59 28.12 4.49
C TYR A 169 -2.97 28.58 4.97
N ILE A 170 -3.26 28.48 6.28
CA ILE A 170 -4.45 29.09 6.89
C ILE A 170 -4.43 30.61 6.67
N LYS A 171 -3.32 31.28 7.00
CA LYS A 171 -3.18 32.76 6.83
C LYS A 171 -3.29 33.18 5.38
N ARG A 172 -2.86 32.39 4.43
CA ARG A 172 -2.96 32.64 2.99
C ARG A 172 -4.30 32.19 2.40
N ARG A 173 -5.15 31.52 3.17
CA ARG A 173 -6.40 30.90 2.71
C ARG A 173 -6.20 29.98 1.50
N ASP A 174 -5.05 29.31 1.42
CA ASP A 174 -4.65 28.43 0.32
C ASP A 174 -5.24 27.04 0.53
N ILE A 175 -6.45 26.82 0.06
CA ILE A 175 -7.22 25.61 0.28
C ILE A 175 -6.54 24.36 -0.27
N PHE A 176 -5.89 24.44 -1.45
CA PHE A 176 -5.25 23.26 -2.05
C PHE A 176 -4.06 22.78 -1.24
N LYS A 177 -3.24 23.70 -0.73
CA LYS A 177 -2.12 23.35 0.15
C LYS A 177 -2.60 22.88 1.52
N LEU A 178 -3.70 23.41 2.02
CA LEU A 178 -4.31 22.90 3.26
C LEU A 178 -4.79 21.46 3.11
N LEU A 179 -5.46 21.12 2.01
CA LEU A 179 -5.90 19.74 1.73
C LEU A 179 -4.70 18.78 1.60
N TYR A 180 -3.64 19.21 0.91
CA TYR A 180 -2.41 18.43 0.83
C TYR A 180 -1.83 18.15 2.22
N VAL A 181 -1.64 19.20 3.04
CA VAL A 181 -1.04 19.00 4.37
C VAL A 181 -1.97 18.27 5.33
N GLN A 182 -3.31 18.35 5.18
CA GLN A 182 -4.25 17.47 5.90
C GLN A 182 -4.02 15.99 5.61
N GLN A 183 -3.75 15.65 4.35
CA GLN A 183 -3.41 14.29 3.95
C GLN A 183 -2.08 13.83 4.59
N GLU A 184 -1.07 14.70 4.61
CA GLU A 184 0.20 14.39 5.29
C GLU A 184 0.01 14.16 6.79
N LEU A 185 -0.74 15.03 7.49
CA LEU A 185 -1.07 14.81 8.90
C LEU A 185 -1.80 13.50 9.15
N PHE A 186 -2.74 13.14 8.26
CA PHE A 186 -3.42 11.85 8.32
C PHE A 186 -2.41 10.69 8.23
N HIS A 187 -1.48 10.72 7.28
CA HIS A 187 -0.49 9.65 7.09
C HIS A 187 0.44 9.53 8.30
N GLU A 188 0.95 10.64 8.83
CA GLU A 188 1.83 10.62 9.99
C GLU A 188 1.10 10.09 11.25
N HIS A 189 -0.17 10.47 11.43
CA HIS A 189 -0.97 9.94 12.55
C HIS A 189 -1.26 8.44 12.39
N LEU A 190 -1.61 8.00 11.19
CA LEU A 190 -1.81 6.58 10.89
C LEU A 190 -0.56 5.75 11.21
N GLU A 191 0.62 6.23 10.81
CA GLU A 191 1.89 5.56 11.11
C GLU A 191 2.16 5.50 12.62
N VAL A 192 1.84 6.54 13.38
CA VAL A 192 1.93 6.52 14.86
C VAL A 192 0.97 5.50 15.48
N LEU A 193 -0.28 5.42 15.00
CA LEU A 193 -1.26 4.46 15.51
C LEU A 193 -0.84 3.00 15.31
N ARG A 194 -0.02 2.70 14.30
CA ARG A 194 0.55 1.35 14.11
C ARG A 194 1.35 0.86 15.31
N TYR A 195 1.96 1.77 16.08
CA TYR A 195 2.73 1.42 17.28
C TYR A 195 1.84 1.14 18.51
N LEU A 196 0.56 1.53 18.48
CA LEU A 196 -0.37 1.28 19.57
C LEU A 196 -0.99 -0.11 19.52
N GLY A 197 -1.33 -0.59 18.33
CA GLY A 197 -2.00 -1.88 18.13
C GLY A 197 -1.07 -3.05 17.80
N SER A 198 -1.69 -4.16 17.45
CA SER A 198 -1.01 -5.31 16.86
C SER A 198 -0.85 -5.07 15.36
N ASN A 199 0.29 -4.59 14.96
CA ASN A 199 0.86 -4.61 13.63
C ASN A 199 -0.07 -4.80 12.44
N ALA A 200 -0.45 -3.72 11.87
CA ALA A 200 -0.93 -3.72 10.52
C ALA A 200 0.27 -3.55 9.58
N ASP A 201 0.93 -4.63 9.22
CA ASP A 201 1.90 -4.62 8.14
C ASP A 201 1.17 -4.70 6.82
N GLU A 202 0.63 -3.58 6.41
CA GLU A 202 -0.04 -3.41 5.14
C GLU A 202 0.66 -2.29 4.37
N TYR A 203 1.04 -2.55 3.14
CA TYR A 203 1.65 -1.55 2.26
C TYR A 203 0.66 -0.47 1.86
N TRP A 204 -0.62 -0.82 1.85
CA TRP A 204 -1.66 0.08 1.41
C TRP A 204 -2.37 0.70 2.61
N TRP A 205 -2.25 2.02 2.76
CA TRP A 205 -2.75 2.77 3.90
C TRP A 205 -4.25 2.51 4.25
N PRO A 206 -5.19 2.28 3.29
CA PRO A 206 -6.58 2.02 3.66
C PRO A 206 -6.76 0.71 4.43
N LEU A 207 -5.96 -0.30 4.16
CA LEU A 207 -5.98 -1.56 4.91
C LEU A 207 -5.36 -1.37 6.30
N THR A 208 -4.27 -0.61 6.39
CA THR A 208 -3.66 -0.22 7.66
C THR A 208 -4.68 0.54 8.52
N ALA A 209 -5.35 1.55 7.96
CA ALA A 209 -6.33 2.35 8.67
C ALA A 209 -7.54 1.55 9.18
N LYS A 210 -7.92 0.46 8.51
CA LYS A 210 -8.97 -0.45 8.99
C LYS A 210 -8.57 -1.25 10.22
N LYS A 211 -7.27 -1.51 10.40
CA LYS A 211 -6.73 -2.44 11.42
C LYS A 211 -6.20 -1.73 12.67
N VAL A 212 -5.73 -0.49 12.55
CA VAL A 212 -5.18 0.24 13.70
C VAL A 212 -6.24 0.48 14.77
N GLU A 213 -5.82 0.46 16.02
CA GLU A 213 -6.65 0.90 17.14
C GLU A 213 -6.94 2.40 17.01
N LYS A 214 -8.09 2.85 17.53
CA LYS A 214 -8.50 4.27 17.49
C LYS A 214 -8.59 4.86 16.06
N LYS A 215 -8.86 4.03 15.07
CA LYS A 215 -9.00 4.44 13.66
C LYS A 215 -10.02 5.55 13.43
N GLU A 216 -11.02 5.69 14.32
CA GLU A 216 -12.00 6.77 14.30
C GLU A 216 -11.36 8.16 14.42
N ASN A 217 -10.18 8.27 15.05
CA ASN A 217 -9.44 9.51 15.13
C ASN A 217 -8.95 9.99 13.77
N LEU A 218 -8.69 9.05 12.85
CA LEU A 218 -8.25 9.35 11.50
C LEU A 218 -9.34 10.01 10.66
N LEU A 219 -10.62 9.76 10.95
CA LEU A 219 -11.73 10.36 10.21
C LEU A 219 -11.79 11.88 10.39
N LYS A 220 -11.19 12.43 11.44
CA LYS A 220 -11.13 13.87 11.70
C LYS A 220 -10.30 14.65 10.66
N TYR A 221 -9.48 13.96 9.87
CA TYR A 221 -8.68 14.58 8.79
C TYR A 221 -9.49 14.81 7.50
N TRP A 222 -10.64 14.15 7.36
CA TRP A 222 -11.50 14.25 6.19
C TRP A 222 -12.59 15.29 6.40
N THR A 223 -12.22 16.57 6.30
CA THR A 223 -13.14 17.71 6.41
C THR A 223 -13.55 18.21 5.03
N GLN A 224 -14.64 19.00 4.99
CA GLN A 224 -14.98 19.71 3.75
C GLN A 224 -13.84 20.68 3.37
N PRO A 225 -13.66 20.98 2.05
CA PRO A 225 -12.61 21.87 1.56
C PRO A 225 -12.94 23.34 1.88
N ASN A 226 -12.91 23.67 3.17
CA ASN A 226 -13.18 24.98 3.73
C ASN A 226 -12.11 25.32 4.77
N VAL A 227 -11.47 26.49 4.62
CA VAL A 227 -10.35 26.92 5.47
C VAL A 227 -10.74 26.97 6.94
N ASP A 228 -11.93 27.48 7.26
CA ASP A 228 -12.35 27.68 8.64
C ASP A 228 -12.72 26.31 9.30
N LEU A 229 -13.32 25.39 8.54
CA LEU A 229 -13.59 24.03 9.00
C LEU A 229 -12.31 23.23 9.19
N ILE A 230 -11.34 23.34 8.27
CA ILE A 230 -10.02 22.70 8.40
C ILE A 230 -9.30 23.25 9.64
N THR A 231 -9.34 24.58 9.85
CA THR A 231 -8.72 25.20 11.02
C THR A 231 -9.33 24.71 12.33
N LYS A 232 -10.65 24.58 12.38
CA LYS A 232 -11.35 24.02 13.55
C LYS A 232 -10.98 22.55 13.78
N ALA A 233 -10.98 21.75 12.74
CA ALA A 233 -10.63 20.33 12.84
C ALA A 233 -9.16 20.14 13.28
N LEU A 234 -8.24 21.00 12.84
CA LEU A 234 -6.83 20.94 13.24
C LEU A 234 -6.63 20.99 14.76
N GLN A 235 -7.44 21.76 15.48
CA GLN A 235 -7.34 21.84 16.95
C GLN A 235 -7.63 20.47 17.60
N GLU A 236 -8.69 19.79 17.15
CA GLU A 236 -9.04 18.46 17.65
C GLU A 236 -8.03 17.38 17.21
N GLN A 237 -7.54 17.47 15.96
CA GLN A 237 -6.53 16.56 15.42
C GLN A 237 -5.24 16.62 16.23
N ILE A 238 -4.75 17.82 16.57
CA ILE A 238 -3.54 18.03 17.36
C ILE A 238 -3.66 17.42 18.75
N LEU A 239 -4.76 17.66 19.44
CA LEU A 239 -4.97 17.13 20.79
C LEU A 239 -4.98 15.60 20.78
N GLN A 240 -5.67 15.02 19.81
CA GLN A 240 -5.75 13.58 19.67
C GLN A 240 -4.40 12.96 19.29
N PHE A 241 -3.71 13.54 18.30
CA PHE A 241 -2.38 13.09 17.89
C PHE A 241 -1.38 13.13 19.05
N SER A 242 -1.32 14.25 19.78
CA SER A 242 -0.42 14.39 20.92
C SER A 242 -0.64 13.28 21.97
N SER A 243 -1.89 12.98 22.27
CA SER A 243 -2.25 11.88 23.18
C SER A 243 -1.80 10.52 22.65
N ASP A 244 -2.09 10.21 21.38
CA ASP A 244 -1.77 8.92 20.80
C ASP A 244 -0.25 8.75 20.60
N ALA A 245 0.45 9.81 20.21
CA ALA A 245 1.90 9.79 20.05
C ALA A 245 2.65 9.59 21.37
N ARG A 246 2.19 10.18 22.48
CA ARG A 246 2.76 9.93 23.80
C ARG A 246 2.59 8.49 24.23
N LEU A 247 1.40 7.92 24.05
CA LEU A 247 1.14 6.51 24.33
C LEU A 247 2.05 5.58 23.48
N ALA A 248 2.26 5.92 22.20
CA ALA A 248 3.17 5.16 21.34
C ALA A 248 4.64 5.28 21.80
N CYS A 249 5.08 6.47 22.21
CA CYS A 249 6.41 6.70 22.78
C CYS A 249 6.62 5.90 24.07
N ASP A 250 5.66 5.94 25.00
CA ASP A 250 5.72 5.18 26.26
C ASP A 250 5.82 3.67 25.97
N LYS A 251 4.96 3.15 25.09
CA LYS A 251 4.97 1.74 24.72
C LYS A 251 6.30 1.31 24.07
N CYS A 252 6.88 2.16 23.24
CA CYS A 252 8.13 1.90 22.53
C CYS A 252 9.36 2.27 23.35
N GLN A 253 9.22 2.92 24.50
CA GLN A 253 10.32 3.42 25.32
C GLN A 253 11.23 4.38 24.52
N VAL A 254 10.61 5.36 23.86
CA VAL A 254 11.30 6.46 23.16
C VAL A 254 10.85 7.79 23.75
N GLU A 255 11.73 8.79 23.68
CA GLU A 255 11.43 10.12 24.18
C GLU A 255 10.49 10.86 23.22
N TYR A 256 9.44 11.48 23.75
CA TYR A 256 8.54 12.32 23.01
C TYR A 256 9.14 13.74 22.84
N PRO A 257 9.03 14.42 21.66
CA PRO A 257 9.63 15.73 21.43
C PRO A 257 8.85 16.89 22.06
N GLU A 258 8.73 16.90 23.39
CA GLU A 258 7.95 17.87 24.18
C GLU A 258 8.27 19.33 23.85
N LYS A 259 9.57 19.64 23.74
CA LYS A 259 10.01 20.99 23.46
C LYS A 259 9.54 21.45 22.08
N PHE A 260 9.59 20.57 21.09
CA PHE A 260 9.19 20.91 19.72
C PHE A 260 7.67 21.14 19.64
N GLU A 261 6.86 20.23 20.23
CA GLU A 261 5.43 20.44 20.37
C GLU A 261 5.11 21.80 21.01
N ALA A 262 5.71 22.10 22.16
CA ALA A 262 5.46 23.34 22.89
C ALA A 262 5.77 24.61 22.04
N LEU A 263 6.84 24.57 21.25
CA LEU A 263 7.18 25.68 20.35
C LEU A 263 6.17 25.82 19.20
N VAL A 264 5.74 24.71 18.60
CA VAL A 264 4.71 24.74 17.54
C VAL A 264 3.38 25.21 18.08
N MET A 265 2.95 24.73 19.25
CA MET A 265 1.72 25.19 19.93
C MET A 265 1.76 26.69 20.26
N GLY A 266 2.90 27.17 20.75
CA GLY A 266 3.12 28.59 20.96
C GLY A 266 3.01 29.42 19.69
N HIS A 267 3.52 28.89 18.57
CA HIS A 267 3.40 29.52 17.26
C HIS A 267 1.93 29.60 16.79
N LEU A 268 1.15 28.53 16.97
CA LEU A 268 -0.27 28.51 16.61
C LEU A 268 -1.07 29.55 17.41
N LYS A 269 -0.85 29.61 18.73
CA LYS A 269 -1.49 30.59 19.63
C LYS A 269 -1.15 32.02 19.22
N LYS A 270 0.12 32.32 18.97
CA LYS A 270 0.57 33.63 18.52
C LYS A 270 -0.10 34.07 17.20
N ASN A 271 -0.48 33.11 16.37
CA ASN A 271 -1.14 33.36 15.10
C ASN A 271 -2.69 33.30 15.16
N GLY A 272 -3.28 33.09 16.34
CA GLY A 272 -4.73 33.05 16.54
C GLY A 272 -5.41 31.84 15.87
N ILE A 273 -4.69 30.71 15.81
CA ILE A 273 -5.21 29.43 15.27
C ILE A 273 -5.71 28.55 16.42
N MET A 274 -5.11 28.72 17.59
CA MET A 274 -5.50 28.06 18.85
C MET A 274 -5.63 29.07 19.99
#